data_ff19550c3c4836402a40d9161a1b1a5e
#
_entry.id   ff19550c3c4836402a40d9161a1b1a5e
#
_cell.length_a   1.000
_cell.length_b   1.000
_cell.length_c   1.000
_cell.angle_alpha   90.00
_cell.angle_beta   90.00
_cell.angle_gamma   90.00
#
_symmetry.space_group_name_H-M   'P 1'
#
loop_
_entity.id
_entity.type
_entity.pdbx_description
1 polymer ?
#
loop_
_entity_poly.entity_id
_entity_poly.type
_entity_poly.pdbx_seq_one_letter_code
_entity_poly.pdbx_strand_id
1 'polypeptide(L)'
;MNDALQQDLGKSRMESYMCEIGLTLSELTWMQKHLRGLMREKRVPTPLSQFAARSFRSPSPYGTVLIMSPWNYPVLLTLDPLIDAIAAGNTAVVKPSAYAPATAAVLKMILEECFQAEYVAVITGGRAENQACYSSGLI
;
A
#
# COMPACT_ATOMS: atom_id res chain seq x y z
N MET A 1 15.45 -4.87 -7.90
CA MET A 1 15.18 -4.48 -6.50
C MET A 1 16.40 -4.63 -5.59
N ASN A 2 17.02 -5.80 -5.47
CA ASN A 2 18.21 -6.00 -4.60
C ASN A 2 19.35 -5.00 -4.87
N ASP A 3 19.67 -4.78 -6.14
CA ASP A 3 20.75 -3.87 -6.52
C ASP A 3 20.41 -2.40 -6.20
N ALA A 4 19.15 -2.02 -6.29
CA ALA A 4 18.67 -0.70 -5.89
C ALA A 4 18.77 -0.47 -4.36
N LEU A 5 18.37 -1.47 -3.55
CA LEU A 5 18.51 -1.42 -2.11
C LEU A 5 19.97 -1.39 -1.66
N GLN A 6 20.85 -2.09 -2.37
CA GLN A 6 22.28 -2.03 -2.11
C GLN A 6 22.85 -0.64 -2.47
N GLN A 7 22.41 -0.07 -3.59
CA GLN A 7 22.86 1.27 -4.03
C GLN A 7 22.43 2.38 -3.07
N ASP A 8 21.16 2.36 -2.62
CA ASP A 8 20.62 3.43 -1.77
C ASP A 8 21.01 3.29 -0.29
N LEU A 9 21.06 2.04 0.23
CA LEU A 9 21.11 1.75 1.66
C LEU A 9 22.29 0.83 2.06
N GLY A 10 23.07 0.33 1.11
CA GLY A 10 24.15 -0.62 1.38
C GLY A 10 23.67 -2.01 1.84
N LYS A 11 22.37 -2.31 1.73
CA LYS A 11 21.81 -3.58 2.18
C LYS A 11 22.33 -4.75 1.36
N SER A 12 22.74 -5.82 2.05
CA SER A 12 23.06 -7.09 1.38
C SER A 12 21.82 -7.73 0.77
N ARG A 13 21.98 -8.65 -0.18
CA ARG A 13 20.85 -9.40 -0.78
C ARG A 13 20.05 -10.17 0.28
N MET A 14 20.75 -10.73 1.26
CA MET A 14 20.13 -11.48 2.36
C MET A 14 19.26 -10.55 3.21
N GLU A 15 19.79 -9.42 3.61
CA GLU A 15 19.07 -8.41 4.39
C GLU A 15 17.90 -7.82 3.63
N SER A 16 18.09 -7.45 2.36
CA SER A 16 17.02 -6.96 1.48
C SER A 16 15.86 -7.95 1.38
N TYR A 17 16.17 -9.25 1.27
CA TYR A 17 15.14 -10.28 1.22
C TYR A 17 14.45 -10.47 2.58
N MET A 18 15.22 -10.65 3.65
CA MET A 18 14.66 -10.95 4.98
C MET A 18 13.86 -9.79 5.57
N CYS A 19 14.29 -8.55 5.35
CA CYS A 19 13.72 -7.38 6.02
C CYS A 19 12.70 -6.62 5.16
N GLU A 20 12.65 -6.87 3.86
CA GLU A 20 11.75 -6.15 2.95
C GLU A 20 11.04 -7.08 1.97
N ILE A 21 11.75 -7.63 0.97
CA ILE A 21 11.12 -8.34 -0.15
C ILE A 21 10.34 -9.56 0.33
N GLY A 22 10.95 -10.38 1.20
CA GLY A 22 10.32 -11.59 1.71
C GLY A 22 9.10 -11.31 2.58
N LEU A 23 9.15 -10.25 3.37
CA LEU A 23 8.00 -9.82 4.20
C LEU A 23 6.85 -9.35 3.31
N THR A 24 7.12 -8.49 2.34
CA THR A 24 6.12 -8.02 1.36
C THR A 24 5.47 -9.18 0.60
N LEU A 25 6.26 -10.17 0.14
CA LEU A 25 5.73 -11.36 -0.53
C LEU A 25 4.87 -12.22 0.40
N SER A 26 5.23 -12.29 1.68
CA SER A 26 4.45 -13.00 2.69
C SER A 26 3.11 -12.32 2.93
N GLU A 27 3.10 -10.97 3.07
CA GLU A 27 1.88 -10.18 3.22
C GLU A 27 0.96 -10.32 2.00
N LEU A 28 1.51 -10.18 0.80
CA LEU A 28 0.75 -10.39 -0.44
C LEU A 28 0.11 -11.78 -0.49
N THR A 29 0.88 -12.82 -0.13
CA THR A 29 0.39 -14.20 -0.11
C THR A 29 -0.70 -14.40 0.93
N TRP A 30 -0.54 -13.80 2.11
CA TRP A 30 -1.54 -13.84 3.17
C TRP A 30 -2.82 -13.14 2.73
N MET A 31 -2.70 -11.93 2.17
CA MET A 31 -3.83 -11.14 1.70
C MET A 31 -4.62 -11.89 0.63
N GLN A 32 -3.95 -12.47 -0.37
CA GLN A 32 -4.61 -13.27 -1.42
C GLN A 32 -5.43 -14.43 -0.86
N LYS A 33 -4.93 -15.10 0.20
CA LYS A 33 -5.65 -16.21 0.84
C LYS A 33 -6.85 -15.76 1.65
N HIS A 34 -6.79 -14.58 2.26
CA HIS A 34 -7.79 -14.13 3.24
C HIS A 34 -8.77 -13.09 2.68
N LEU A 35 -8.50 -12.48 1.53
CA LEU A 35 -9.27 -11.38 0.95
C LEU A 35 -10.77 -11.68 0.89
N ARG A 36 -11.17 -12.86 0.41
CA ARG A 36 -12.59 -13.25 0.34
C ARG A 36 -13.28 -13.25 1.71
N GLY A 37 -12.55 -13.58 2.77
CA GLY A 37 -13.05 -13.55 4.15
C GLY A 37 -13.17 -12.13 4.70
N LEU A 38 -12.20 -11.27 4.36
CA LEU A 38 -12.17 -9.87 4.78
C LEU A 38 -13.28 -9.05 4.13
N MET A 39 -13.63 -9.33 2.88
CA MET A 39 -14.69 -8.65 2.13
C MET A 39 -16.11 -8.99 2.60
N ARG A 40 -16.30 -10.06 3.38
CA ARG A 40 -17.64 -10.51 3.78
C ARG A 40 -18.26 -9.56 4.80
N GLU A 41 -19.56 -9.33 4.62
CA GLU A 41 -20.39 -8.71 5.64
C GLU A 41 -20.41 -9.56 6.92
N LYS A 42 -20.26 -8.90 8.05
CA LYS A 42 -20.28 -9.55 9.38
C LYS A 42 -21.56 -9.13 10.11
N ARG A 43 -22.41 -10.12 10.45
CA ARG A 43 -23.58 -9.87 11.30
C ARG A 43 -23.15 -9.36 12.66
N VAL A 44 -23.88 -8.39 13.17
CA VAL A 44 -23.72 -7.83 14.52
C VAL A 44 -25.05 -7.91 15.28
N PRO A 45 -25.04 -7.89 16.63
CA PRO A 45 -26.26 -7.87 17.41
C PRO A 45 -27.16 -6.69 17.02
N THR A 46 -28.44 -6.95 16.82
CA THR A 46 -29.45 -5.92 16.55
C THR A 46 -30.04 -5.49 17.88
N PRO A 47 -30.16 -4.17 18.17
CA PRO A 47 -30.81 -3.69 19.37
C PRO A 47 -32.27 -4.16 19.46
N LEU A 48 -32.75 -4.49 20.66
CA LEU A 48 -34.10 -5.00 20.88
C LEU A 48 -35.18 -4.03 20.39
N SER A 49 -34.90 -2.72 20.43
CA SER A 49 -35.79 -1.69 19.89
C SER A 49 -36.01 -1.76 18.38
N GLN A 50 -35.17 -2.50 17.67
CA GLN A 50 -35.30 -2.76 16.24
C GLN A 50 -35.62 -4.23 15.97
N PHE A 51 -36.44 -4.82 16.81
CA PHE A 51 -36.92 -6.19 16.65
C PHE A 51 -37.44 -6.45 15.23
N ALA A 52 -37.09 -7.60 14.67
CA ALA A 52 -37.29 -8.04 13.28
C ALA A 52 -36.30 -7.45 12.25
N ALA A 53 -35.44 -6.49 12.59
CA ALA A 53 -34.34 -6.04 11.71
C ALA A 53 -33.12 -6.97 11.80
N ARG A 54 -32.21 -6.83 10.84
CA ARG A 54 -30.89 -7.50 10.83
C ARG A 54 -29.80 -6.45 10.67
N SER A 55 -28.84 -6.44 11.59
CA SER A 55 -27.71 -5.53 11.57
C SER A 55 -26.45 -6.25 11.07
N PHE A 56 -25.66 -5.56 10.26
CA PHE A 56 -24.39 -6.08 9.75
C PHE A 56 -23.41 -4.93 9.53
N ARG A 57 -22.12 -5.27 9.48
CA ARG A 57 -21.03 -4.39 9.05
C ARG A 57 -20.59 -4.82 7.66
N SER A 58 -20.54 -3.89 6.72
CA SER A 58 -20.02 -4.09 5.37
C SER A 58 -18.74 -3.28 5.20
N PRO A 59 -17.62 -3.87 4.76
CA PRO A 59 -16.44 -3.11 4.38
C PRO A 59 -16.77 -2.16 3.22
N SER A 60 -16.20 -0.96 3.26
CA SER A 60 -16.33 0.03 2.19
C SER A 60 -14.98 0.73 2.00
N PRO A 61 -14.52 0.96 0.76
CA PRO A 61 -13.30 1.70 0.51
C PRO A 61 -13.44 3.18 0.90
N TYR A 62 -12.34 3.82 1.24
CA TYR A 62 -12.28 5.26 1.46
C TYR A 62 -12.30 6.04 0.13
N GLY A 63 -11.83 5.44 -0.96
CA GLY A 63 -11.68 6.08 -2.27
C GLY A 63 -10.22 6.10 -2.72
N THR A 64 -9.62 7.29 -2.87
CA THR A 64 -8.22 7.43 -3.22
C THR A 64 -7.39 7.69 -1.97
N VAL A 65 -6.38 6.87 -1.74
CA VAL A 65 -5.47 6.99 -0.58
C VAL A 65 -4.08 7.43 -1.02
N LEU A 66 -3.41 8.19 -0.16
CA LEU A 66 -2.03 8.61 -0.36
C LEU A 66 -1.10 7.77 0.52
N ILE A 67 -0.11 7.12 -0.10
CA ILE A 67 0.90 6.33 0.57
C ILE A 67 2.25 7.04 0.43
N MET A 68 2.72 7.65 1.51
CA MET A 68 4.03 8.29 1.58
C MET A 68 4.98 7.44 2.40
N SER A 69 5.95 6.82 1.76
CA SER A 69 6.86 5.88 2.42
C SER A 69 8.21 6.50 2.77
N PRO A 70 8.82 6.04 3.88
CA PRO A 70 10.13 6.49 4.33
C PRO A 70 11.26 5.81 3.53
N TRP A 71 12.50 6.20 3.82
CA TRP A 71 13.70 5.73 3.12
C TRP A 71 14.33 4.47 3.74
N ASN A 72 14.06 4.17 5.01
CA ASN A 72 14.78 3.13 5.77
C ASN A 72 14.36 1.69 5.40
N TYR A 73 13.08 1.49 5.07
CA TYR A 73 12.52 0.24 4.54
C TYR A 73 11.63 0.57 3.34
N PRO A 74 12.24 1.08 2.25
CA PRO A 74 11.46 1.71 1.18
C PRO A 74 10.56 0.74 0.41
N VAL A 75 10.93 -0.53 0.31
CA VAL A 75 10.11 -1.54 -0.39
C VAL A 75 8.94 -1.97 0.48
N LEU A 76 9.24 -2.44 1.70
CA LEU A 76 8.22 -2.94 2.64
C LEU A 76 7.18 -1.87 2.93
N LEU A 77 7.64 -0.68 3.40
CA LEU A 77 6.73 0.39 3.83
C LEU A 77 6.04 1.14 2.68
N THR A 78 6.34 0.79 1.43
CA THR A 78 5.58 1.21 0.27
C THR A 78 4.55 0.17 -0.14
N LEU A 79 4.95 -1.09 -0.23
CA LEU A 79 4.14 -2.14 -0.81
C LEU A 79 3.12 -2.73 0.17
N ASP A 80 3.44 -2.86 1.47
CA ASP A 80 2.48 -3.38 2.44
C ASP A 80 1.21 -2.52 2.55
N PRO A 81 1.31 -1.20 2.80
CA PRO A 81 0.10 -0.38 2.82
C PRO A 81 -0.60 -0.28 1.45
N LEU A 82 0.13 -0.47 0.34
CA LEU A 82 -0.48 -0.55 -0.99
C LEU A 82 -1.30 -1.83 -1.16
N ILE A 83 -0.78 -2.98 -0.70
CA ILE A 83 -1.51 -4.25 -0.70
C ILE A 83 -2.82 -4.12 0.08
N ASP A 84 -2.76 -3.51 1.27
CA ASP A 84 -3.94 -3.28 2.11
C ASP A 84 -4.94 -2.32 1.46
N ALA A 85 -4.46 -1.23 0.87
CA ALA A 85 -5.29 -0.25 0.18
C ALA A 85 -6.06 -0.88 -0.99
N ILE A 86 -5.37 -1.65 -1.83
CA ILE A 86 -5.95 -2.36 -2.97
C ILE A 86 -6.94 -3.43 -2.48
N ALA A 87 -6.57 -4.20 -1.46
CA ALA A 87 -7.43 -5.23 -0.88
C ALA A 87 -8.73 -4.65 -0.30
N ALA A 88 -8.68 -3.43 0.22
CA ALA A 88 -9.86 -2.71 0.70
C ALA A 88 -10.69 -2.04 -0.42
N GLY A 89 -10.24 -2.12 -1.68
CA GLY A 89 -10.95 -1.57 -2.85
C GLY A 89 -10.66 -0.11 -3.14
N ASN A 90 -9.57 0.45 -2.58
CA ASN A 90 -9.15 1.83 -2.83
C ASN A 90 -8.31 1.93 -4.11
N THR A 91 -8.28 3.12 -4.68
CA THR A 91 -7.21 3.57 -5.57
C THR A 91 -6.08 4.19 -4.76
N ALA A 92 -4.87 4.27 -5.29
CA ALA A 92 -3.74 4.75 -4.51
C ALA A 92 -2.84 5.72 -5.30
N VAL A 93 -2.36 6.74 -4.60
CA VAL A 93 -1.22 7.55 -5.02
C VAL A 93 -0.03 7.19 -4.15
N VAL A 94 1.01 6.65 -4.75
CA VAL A 94 2.22 6.19 -4.06
C VAL A 94 3.34 7.20 -4.24
N LYS A 95 3.90 7.66 -3.13
CA LYS A 95 5.00 8.64 -3.11
C LYS A 95 6.20 8.03 -2.34
N PRO A 96 7.10 7.29 -3.02
CA PRO A 96 8.32 6.78 -2.41
C PRO A 96 9.26 7.91 -1.96
N SER A 97 10.11 7.63 -0.98
CA SER A 97 11.08 8.61 -0.49
C SER A 97 12.09 9.04 -1.56
N ALA A 98 12.37 10.34 -1.62
CA ALA A 98 13.44 10.89 -2.45
C ALA A 98 14.86 10.53 -1.95
N TYR A 99 14.98 10.05 -0.71
CA TYR A 99 16.26 9.63 -0.12
C TYR A 99 16.65 8.18 -0.48
N ALA A 100 15.79 7.45 -1.20
CA ALA A 100 16.09 6.15 -1.77
C ALA A 100 15.74 6.15 -3.28
N PRO A 101 16.47 6.92 -4.10
CA PRO A 101 16.09 7.22 -5.48
C PRO A 101 16.15 6.00 -6.42
N ALA A 102 17.13 5.12 -6.26
CA ALA A 102 17.24 3.91 -7.07
C ALA A 102 16.07 2.94 -6.77
N THR A 103 15.75 2.77 -5.49
CA THR A 103 14.61 1.95 -5.05
C THR A 103 13.28 2.56 -5.51
N ALA A 104 13.12 3.88 -5.41
CA ALA A 104 11.93 4.58 -5.88
C ALA A 104 11.71 4.41 -7.39
N ALA A 105 12.79 4.47 -8.19
CA ALA A 105 12.72 4.24 -9.63
C ALA A 105 12.28 2.81 -9.98
N VAL A 106 12.80 1.80 -9.27
CA VAL A 106 12.40 0.40 -9.48
C VAL A 106 10.96 0.16 -9.02
N LEU A 107 10.54 0.73 -7.88
CA LEU A 107 9.15 0.66 -7.43
C LEU A 107 8.20 1.27 -8.45
N LYS A 108 8.53 2.45 -8.97
CA LYS A 108 7.75 3.11 -10.03
C LYS A 108 7.62 2.21 -11.25
N MET A 109 8.72 1.69 -11.77
CA MET A 109 8.71 0.80 -12.93
C MET A 109 7.80 -0.43 -12.72
N ILE A 110 7.92 -1.10 -11.57
CA ILE A 110 7.10 -2.29 -11.25
C ILE A 110 5.62 -1.94 -11.15
N LEU A 111 5.28 -0.85 -10.48
CA LEU A 111 3.89 -0.46 -10.27
C LEU A 111 3.22 0.03 -11.56
N GLU A 112 3.94 0.78 -12.41
CA GLU A 112 3.43 1.22 -13.72
C GLU A 112 3.30 0.06 -14.73
N GLU A 113 4.08 -1.02 -14.57
CA GLU A 113 3.90 -2.26 -15.35
C GLU A 113 2.68 -3.07 -14.88
N CYS A 114 2.40 -3.07 -13.58
CA CYS A 114 1.31 -3.86 -12.99
C CYS A 114 -0.05 -3.18 -13.04
N PHE A 115 -0.11 -1.85 -12.99
CA PHE A 115 -1.35 -1.08 -12.80
C PHE A 115 -1.45 0.09 -13.77
N GLN A 116 -2.68 0.41 -14.17
CA GLN A 116 -2.98 1.66 -14.87
C GLN A 116 -2.88 2.83 -13.89
N ALA A 117 -2.46 4.00 -14.39
CA ALA A 117 -2.23 5.20 -13.58
C ALA A 117 -3.50 5.71 -12.86
N GLU A 118 -4.68 5.43 -13.41
CA GLU A 118 -5.98 5.75 -12.82
C GLU A 118 -6.28 4.91 -11.58
N TYR A 119 -5.60 3.76 -11.42
CA TYR A 119 -5.79 2.86 -10.29
C TYR A 119 -4.67 3.00 -9.25
N VAL A 120 -3.39 2.97 -9.69
CA VAL A 120 -2.21 3.21 -8.85
C VAL A 120 -1.28 4.16 -9.57
N ALA A 121 -1.17 5.39 -9.08
CA ALA A 121 -0.24 6.39 -9.60
C ALA A 121 1.01 6.49 -8.73
N VAL A 122 2.19 6.61 -9.34
CA VAL A 122 3.46 6.76 -8.61
C VAL A 122 4.06 8.14 -8.88
N ILE A 123 4.19 8.94 -7.84
CA ILE A 123 4.81 10.26 -7.86
C ILE A 123 6.20 10.17 -7.25
N THR A 124 7.24 10.46 -8.03
CA THR A 124 8.61 10.59 -7.53
C THR A 124 8.95 12.07 -7.36
N GLY A 125 9.85 12.38 -6.43
CA GLY A 125 10.28 13.77 -6.18
C GLY A 125 10.54 14.04 -4.71
N GLY A 126 10.80 15.30 -4.37
CA GLY A 126 11.22 15.74 -3.07
C GLY A 126 10.15 16.50 -2.28
N ARG A 127 10.59 17.61 -1.66
CA ARG A 127 9.74 18.38 -0.74
C ARG A 127 8.58 19.09 -1.45
N ALA A 128 8.78 19.56 -2.69
CA ALA A 128 7.73 20.25 -3.43
C ALA A 128 6.57 19.30 -3.78
N GLU A 129 6.90 18.09 -4.24
CA GLU A 129 5.93 17.05 -4.57
C GLU A 129 5.21 16.55 -3.31
N ASN A 130 5.92 16.42 -2.18
CA ASN A 130 5.28 16.10 -0.89
C ASN A 130 4.22 17.14 -0.53
N GLN A 131 4.56 18.44 -0.64
CA GLN A 131 3.63 19.52 -0.33
C GLN A 131 2.41 19.50 -1.28
N ALA A 132 2.62 19.24 -2.56
CA ALA A 132 1.54 19.12 -3.53
C ALA A 132 0.60 17.95 -3.19
N CYS A 133 1.15 16.79 -2.81
CA CYS A 133 0.35 15.64 -2.38
C CYS A 133 -0.51 15.96 -1.14
N TYR A 134 0.06 16.63 -0.13
CA TYR A 134 -0.72 17.04 1.06
C TYR A 134 -1.82 18.05 0.73
N SER A 135 -1.56 18.97 -0.21
CA SER A 135 -2.52 20.01 -0.59
C SER A 135 -3.64 19.49 -1.50
N SER A 136 -3.50 18.30 -2.08
CA SER A 136 -4.48 17.71 -2.99
C SER A 136 -5.75 17.17 -2.30
N GLY A 137 -5.76 17.10 -0.97
CA GLY A 137 -6.89 16.53 -0.21
C GLY A 137 -7.03 15.02 -0.30
N LEU A 138 -5.98 14.31 -0.75
CA LEU A 138 -5.91 12.85 -0.68
C LEU A 138 -5.74 12.42 0.79
N ILE A 139 -6.44 11.38 1.18
CA ILE A 139 -6.44 10.83 2.55
C ILE A 139 -5.32 9.81 2.68
#